data_a1c3eb225c966c6fc0691909d5f61eca
#
_entry.id   a1c3eb225c966c6fc0691909d5f61eca
#
_cell.length_a   1.000
_cell.length_b   1.000
_cell.length_c   1.000
_cell.angle_alpha   90.00
_cell.angle_beta   90.00
_cell.angle_gamma   90.00
#
_symmetry.space_group_name_H-M   'P 1'
#
loop_
_entity.id
_entity.type
_entity.pdbx_description
1 polymer ?
#
loop_
_entity_poly.entity_id
_entity_poly.type
_entity_poly.pdbx_seq_one_letter_code
_entity_poly.pdbx_strand_id
1 'polypeptide(L)'
;MQPDFPRDARIAPILTRIAQLPKKPRLLVTIDGPCGSGKSTLADALSAALNAPIIRMDDFFLPHALKTPQRLAIPGGNVDLERLMQEVIIPFAAGQPVVYRRYLCREDAFSAPISLPDAPITILEGSYSMLPDIRRHADLTLFLRINPEVQQERLLQRVGAARLKDFNARWIPLENAYFDAYHLPDESCVLVPQDVNAPVRP
;
A
#
# COMPACT_ATOMS: atom_id res chain seq x y z
N MET A 1 -26.04 11.14 -5.64
CA MET A 1 -25.30 11.26 -6.92
C MET A 1 -23.98 10.53 -6.69
N GLN A 2 -23.83 9.30 -7.19
CA GLN A 2 -22.56 8.56 -7.08
C GLN A 2 -21.52 9.30 -7.94
N PRO A 3 -20.31 9.51 -7.46
CA PRO A 3 -19.26 10.07 -8.29
C PRO A 3 -19.00 9.09 -9.45
N ASP A 4 -19.06 9.61 -10.66
CA ASP A 4 -18.77 8.88 -11.89
C ASP A 4 -17.24 8.68 -11.94
N PHE A 5 -16.76 7.66 -11.26
CA PHE A 5 -15.37 7.22 -11.38
C PHE A 5 -15.22 6.64 -12.79
N PRO A 6 -14.24 7.08 -13.60
CA PRO A 6 -13.92 6.40 -14.84
C PRO A 6 -13.77 4.91 -14.53
N ARG A 7 -14.50 4.06 -15.24
CA ARG A 7 -14.49 2.61 -15.00
C ARG A 7 -13.07 2.11 -15.24
N ASP A 8 -12.31 2.00 -14.18
CA ASP A 8 -10.98 1.42 -14.23
C ASP A 8 -11.10 -0.04 -14.68
N ALA A 9 -10.66 -0.31 -15.89
CA ALA A 9 -10.76 -1.65 -16.50
C ALA A 9 -10.05 -2.73 -15.68
N ARG A 10 -9.17 -2.35 -14.75
CA ARG A 10 -8.46 -3.27 -13.86
C ARG A 10 -9.37 -3.83 -12.75
N ILE A 11 -10.47 -3.17 -12.42
CA ILE A 11 -11.34 -3.52 -11.29
C ILE A 11 -12.05 -4.85 -11.52
N ALA A 12 -12.70 -5.03 -12.65
CA ALA A 12 -13.52 -6.21 -12.91
C ALA A 12 -12.75 -7.55 -12.77
N PRO A 13 -11.53 -7.72 -13.33
CA PRO A 13 -10.74 -8.93 -13.10
C PRO A 13 -10.37 -9.15 -11.63
N ILE A 14 -10.07 -8.08 -10.88
CA ILE A 14 -9.74 -8.17 -9.46
C ILE A 14 -10.96 -8.59 -8.64
N LEU A 15 -12.14 -8.01 -8.90
CA LEU A 15 -13.38 -8.41 -8.24
C LEU A 15 -13.71 -9.88 -8.50
N THR A 16 -13.53 -10.35 -9.72
CA THR A 16 -13.68 -11.77 -10.07
C THR A 16 -12.73 -12.63 -9.24
N ARG A 17 -11.47 -12.22 -9.09
CA ARG A 17 -10.50 -12.97 -8.29
C ARG A 17 -10.87 -12.98 -6.81
N ILE A 18 -11.30 -11.86 -6.26
CA ILE A 18 -11.77 -11.76 -4.86
C ILE A 18 -12.96 -12.68 -4.62
N ALA A 19 -13.91 -12.74 -5.55
CA ALA A 19 -15.10 -13.62 -5.44
C ALA A 19 -14.75 -15.12 -5.44
N GLN A 20 -13.57 -15.49 -5.95
CA GLN A 20 -13.07 -16.87 -5.98
C GLN A 20 -12.27 -17.25 -4.73
N LEU A 21 -11.96 -16.30 -3.85
CA LEU A 21 -11.23 -16.58 -2.61
C LEU A 21 -12.03 -17.47 -1.68
N PRO A 22 -11.37 -18.28 -0.83
CA PRO A 22 -12.03 -19.03 0.23
C PRO A 22 -12.89 -18.12 1.10
N LYS A 23 -14.10 -18.55 1.42
CA LYS A 23 -15.00 -17.80 2.31
C LYS A 23 -14.42 -17.74 3.71
N LYS A 24 -14.07 -16.54 4.15
CA LYS A 24 -13.61 -16.20 5.50
C LYS A 24 -14.44 -15.03 6.03
N PRO A 25 -14.56 -14.86 7.35
CA PRO A 25 -15.25 -13.72 7.95
C PRO A 25 -14.63 -12.37 7.54
N ARG A 26 -13.29 -12.33 7.39
CA ARG A 26 -12.53 -11.17 6.96
C ARG A 26 -11.46 -11.59 5.96
N LEU A 27 -11.30 -10.81 4.91
CA LEU A 27 -10.24 -10.97 3.89
C LEU A 27 -9.34 -9.74 3.89
N LEU A 28 -8.04 -9.97 3.83
CA LEU A 28 -7.03 -8.92 3.66
C LEU A 28 -6.51 -8.93 2.23
N VAL A 29 -6.70 -7.82 1.52
CA VAL A 29 -6.15 -7.58 0.17
C VAL A 29 -5.01 -6.59 0.30
N THR A 30 -3.80 -6.97 -0.12
CA THR A 30 -2.65 -6.05 -0.16
C THR A 30 -2.42 -5.51 -1.57
N ILE A 31 -2.02 -4.25 -1.68
CA ILE A 31 -1.71 -3.57 -2.94
C ILE A 31 -0.33 -2.94 -2.83
N ASP A 32 0.65 -3.51 -3.51
CA ASP A 32 2.04 -3.05 -3.52
C ASP A 32 2.51 -2.69 -4.93
N GLY A 33 3.72 -2.18 -5.03
CA GLY A 33 4.37 -1.76 -6.27
C GLY A 33 5.11 -0.43 -6.11
N PRO A 34 5.88 0.00 -7.12
CA PRO A 34 6.67 1.21 -7.07
C PRO A 34 5.85 2.47 -6.80
N CYS A 35 6.46 3.48 -6.17
CA CYS A 35 5.86 4.81 -6.05
C CYS A 35 5.47 5.36 -7.43
N GLY A 36 4.36 6.07 -7.52
CA GLY A 36 3.82 6.56 -8.80
C GLY A 36 3.07 5.52 -9.64
N SER A 37 3.01 4.23 -9.24
CA SER A 37 2.34 3.17 -10.01
C SER A 37 0.81 3.26 -10.02
N GLY A 38 0.20 4.06 -9.12
CA GLY A 38 -1.25 4.22 -9.04
C GLY A 38 -1.94 3.31 -8.01
N LYS A 39 -1.20 2.80 -7.01
CA LYS A 39 -1.72 1.97 -5.91
C LYS A 39 -2.92 2.60 -5.22
N SER A 40 -2.78 3.84 -4.78
CA SER A 40 -3.84 4.55 -4.05
C SER A 40 -5.10 4.76 -4.91
N THR A 41 -4.92 5.03 -6.21
CA THR A 41 -6.04 5.14 -7.16
C THR A 41 -6.79 3.82 -7.28
N LEU A 42 -6.06 2.71 -7.42
CA LEU A 42 -6.65 1.37 -7.47
C LEU A 42 -7.33 1.02 -6.15
N ALA A 43 -6.70 1.30 -5.01
CA ALA A 43 -7.25 1.02 -3.69
C ALA A 43 -8.57 1.77 -3.47
N ASP A 44 -8.65 3.06 -3.85
CA ASP A 44 -9.88 3.83 -3.70
C ASP A 44 -11.00 3.32 -4.63
N ALA A 45 -10.67 2.91 -5.85
CA ALA A 45 -11.64 2.33 -6.77
C ALA A 45 -12.17 0.98 -6.26
N LEU A 46 -11.30 0.11 -5.73
CA LEU A 46 -11.69 -1.16 -5.10
C LEU A 46 -12.49 -0.92 -3.82
N SER A 47 -12.07 0.03 -2.97
CA SER A 47 -12.80 0.41 -1.77
C SER A 47 -14.23 0.85 -2.08
N ALA A 48 -14.41 1.69 -3.09
CA ALA A 48 -15.73 2.13 -3.54
C ALA A 48 -16.59 0.96 -4.06
N ALA A 49 -15.99 0.04 -4.82
CA ALA A 49 -16.70 -1.11 -5.39
C ALA A 49 -17.09 -2.17 -4.34
N LEU A 50 -16.28 -2.33 -3.29
CA LEU A 50 -16.42 -3.37 -2.27
C LEU A 50 -16.98 -2.86 -0.94
N ASN A 51 -17.13 -1.54 -0.78
CA ASN A 51 -17.36 -0.88 0.51
C ASN A 51 -16.33 -1.31 1.57
N ALA A 52 -15.04 -1.43 1.15
CA ALA A 52 -13.95 -1.94 1.95
C ALA A 52 -13.12 -0.78 2.56
N PRO A 53 -12.82 -0.80 3.86
CA PRO A 53 -11.91 0.18 4.45
C PRO A 53 -10.49 0.00 3.92
N ILE A 54 -9.75 1.13 3.87
CA ILE A 54 -8.36 1.16 3.43
C ILE A 54 -7.46 1.51 4.61
N ILE A 55 -6.41 0.73 4.80
CA ILE A 55 -5.26 1.05 5.64
C ILE A 55 -4.11 1.43 4.72
N ARG A 56 -3.43 2.54 5.00
CA ARG A 56 -2.33 3.02 4.18
C ARG A 56 -0.99 2.75 4.86
N MET A 57 -0.05 2.16 4.14
CA MET A 57 1.30 1.92 4.64
C MET A 57 2.01 3.21 5.05
N ASP A 58 1.66 4.32 4.41
CA ASP A 58 2.22 5.65 4.74
C ASP A 58 1.89 6.08 6.19
N ASP A 59 0.81 5.56 6.78
CA ASP A 59 0.46 5.80 8.19
C ASP A 59 1.42 5.09 9.17
N PHE A 60 2.27 4.19 8.65
CA PHE A 60 3.19 3.34 9.42
C PHE A 60 4.66 3.58 9.09
N PHE A 61 5.02 4.73 8.55
CA PHE A 61 6.44 5.09 8.49
C PHE A 61 7.03 5.26 9.88
N LEU A 62 8.34 4.93 9.99
CA LEU A 62 9.08 5.10 11.23
C LEU A 62 9.09 6.56 11.68
N PRO A 63 8.90 6.84 12.99
CA PRO A 63 9.27 8.12 13.61
C PRO A 63 10.70 8.52 13.29
N HIS A 64 10.97 9.83 13.21
CA HIS A 64 12.29 10.32 12.80
C HIS A 64 13.41 9.80 13.70
N ALA A 65 13.17 9.71 15.00
CA ALA A 65 14.15 9.22 15.98
C ALA A 65 14.55 7.74 15.76
N LEU A 66 13.70 6.93 15.11
CA LEU A 66 13.95 5.52 14.84
C LEU A 66 14.60 5.26 13.47
N LYS A 67 14.73 6.27 12.61
CA LYS A 67 15.34 6.18 11.26
C LYS A 67 16.85 6.18 11.33
N THR A 68 17.45 5.20 12.02
CA THR A 68 18.90 5.03 12.04
C THR A 68 19.40 4.48 10.70
N PRO A 69 20.68 4.73 10.33
CA PRO A 69 21.27 4.14 9.13
C PRO A 69 21.16 2.62 9.10
N GLN A 70 21.32 1.95 10.23
CA GLN A 70 21.20 0.50 10.37
C GLN A 70 19.77 0.03 10.08
N ARG A 71 18.75 0.72 10.61
CA ARG A 71 17.36 0.38 10.35
C ARG A 71 16.98 0.59 8.88
N LEU A 72 17.44 1.69 8.28
CA LEU A 72 17.15 2.01 6.89
C LEU A 72 17.90 1.13 5.89
N ALA A 73 18.98 0.47 6.30
CA ALA A 73 19.69 -0.52 5.49
C ALA A 73 18.91 -1.86 5.37
N ILE A 74 17.95 -2.10 6.24
CA ILE A 74 17.08 -3.28 6.15
C ILE A 74 16.04 -3.04 5.04
N PRO A 75 15.86 -3.97 4.08
CA PRO A 75 14.79 -3.87 3.08
C PRO A 75 13.41 -3.69 3.74
N GLY A 76 12.72 -2.58 3.43
CA GLY A 76 11.47 -2.20 4.10
C GLY A 76 11.62 -1.57 5.48
N GLY A 77 12.87 -1.35 5.94
CA GLY A 77 13.17 -0.88 7.30
C GLY A 77 12.74 0.56 7.62
N ASN A 78 12.22 1.32 6.66
CA ASN A 78 11.59 2.63 6.91
C ASN A 78 10.12 2.54 7.37
N VAL A 79 9.56 1.33 7.44
CA VAL A 79 8.23 1.04 8.00
C VAL A 79 8.36 0.62 9.46
N ASP A 80 7.46 1.12 10.29
CA ASP A 80 7.22 0.65 11.67
C ASP A 80 6.38 -0.63 11.61
N LEU A 81 7.04 -1.72 11.18
CA LEU A 81 6.39 -3.01 11.00
C LEU A 81 5.86 -3.54 12.33
N GLU A 82 6.60 -3.33 13.41
CA GLU A 82 6.25 -3.75 14.76
C GLU A 82 4.90 -3.15 15.17
N ARG A 83 4.71 -1.87 14.95
CA ARG A 83 3.45 -1.17 15.24
C ARG A 83 2.32 -1.62 14.32
N LEU A 84 2.58 -1.75 13.01
CA LEU A 84 1.58 -2.27 12.06
C LEU A 84 1.09 -3.67 12.45
N MET A 85 2.01 -4.54 12.85
CA MET A 85 1.66 -5.89 13.30
C MET A 85 0.80 -5.84 14.57
N GLN A 86 1.17 -5.05 15.56
CA GLN A 86 0.48 -4.97 16.85
C GLN A 86 -0.88 -4.26 16.77
N GLU A 87 -0.95 -3.14 16.05
CA GLU A 87 -2.17 -2.32 16.00
C GLU A 87 -3.17 -2.82 14.93
N VAL A 88 -2.69 -3.48 13.88
CA VAL A 88 -3.53 -3.85 12.72
C VAL A 88 -3.56 -5.34 12.45
N ILE A 89 -2.42 -5.93 12.06
CA ILE A 89 -2.42 -7.25 11.43
C ILE A 89 -2.83 -8.36 12.41
N ILE A 90 -2.28 -8.36 13.62
CA ILE A 90 -2.60 -9.37 14.64
C ILE A 90 -4.05 -9.25 15.09
N PRO A 91 -4.57 -8.06 15.48
CA PRO A 91 -5.98 -7.91 15.81
C PRO A 91 -6.92 -8.28 14.66
N PHE A 92 -6.59 -7.87 13.43
CA PHE A 92 -7.38 -8.22 12.24
C PHE A 92 -7.47 -9.74 12.05
N ALA A 93 -6.34 -10.45 12.09
CA ALA A 93 -6.27 -11.89 11.93
C ALA A 93 -7.00 -12.65 13.05
N ALA A 94 -7.03 -12.09 14.26
CA ALA A 94 -7.75 -12.63 15.42
C ALA A 94 -9.26 -12.29 15.41
N GLY A 95 -9.78 -11.58 14.39
CA GLY A 95 -11.17 -11.16 14.34
C GLY A 95 -11.55 -10.07 15.36
N GLN A 96 -10.54 -9.41 15.96
CA GLN A 96 -10.72 -8.36 16.95
C GLN A 96 -10.91 -6.99 16.28
N PRO A 97 -11.46 -5.99 16.99
CA PRO A 97 -11.47 -4.61 16.53
C PRO A 97 -10.06 -4.09 16.26
N VAL A 98 -9.88 -3.41 15.14
CA VAL A 98 -8.60 -2.78 14.76
C VAL A 98 -8.66 -1.30 15.12
N VAL A 99 -7.72 -0.87 15.96
CA VAL A 99 -7.55 0.54 16.36
C VAL A 99 -6.08 0.90 16.21
N TYR A 100 -5.79 1.90 15.40
CA TYR A 100 -4.42 2.33 15.12
C TYR A 100 -4.30 3.84 15.08
N ARG A 101 -3.07 4.36 15.07
CA ARG A 101 -2.76 5.79 14.92
C ARG A 101 -1.92 6.01 13.68
N ARG A 102 -2.22 7.07 12.94
CA ARG A 102 -1.37 7.51 11.83
C ARG A 102 -0.12 8.19 12.37
N TYR A 103 1.01 7.88 11.79
CA TYR A 103 2.21 8.69 11.99
C TYR A 103 2.22 9.85 10.98
N LEU A 104 2.18 11.05 11.49
CA LEU A 104 2.16 12.29 10.72
C LEU A 104 3.61 12.73 10.50
N CYS A 105 4.21 12.35 9.37
CA CYS A 105 5.64 12.53 9.10
C CYS A 105 6.12 13.99 9.16
N ARG A 106 5.25 14.96 8.87
CA ARG A 106 5.61 16.39 8.90
C ARG A 106 5.67 16.94 10.31
N GLU A 107 4.81 16.44 11.18
CA GLU A 107 4.68 16.85 12.57
C GLU A 107 5.53 16.00 13.52
N ASP A 108 6.12 14.89 13.02
CA ASP A 108 6.80 13.86 13.81
C ASP A 108 5.95 13.40 15.01
N ALA A 109 4.66 13.16 14.78
CA ALA A 109 3.67 12.89 15.83
C ALA A 109 2.68 11.82 15.39
N PHE A 110 1.98 11.23 16.36
CA PHE A 110 0.88 10.32 16.10
C PHE A 110 -0.47 11.05 16.18
N SER A 111 -1.38 10.67 15.28
CA SER A 111 -2.77 11.13 15.33
C SER A 111 -3.51 10.60 16.56
N ALA A 112 -4.73 11.10 16.80
CA ALA A 112 -5.69 10.41 17.64
C ALA A 112 -5.95 8.98 17.10
N PRO A 113 -6.34 8.02 17.98
CA PRO A 113 -6.69 6.67 17.56
C PRO A 113 -7.83 6.66 16.53
N ILE A 114 -7.72 5.77 15.54
CA ILE A 114 -8.70 5.57 14.48
C ILE A 114 -9.20 4.13 14.58
N SER A 115 -10.51 3.96 14.71
CA SER A 115 -11.15 2.66 14.65
C SER A 115 -11.42 2.30 13.19
N LEU A 116 -10.90 1.16 12.74
CA LEU A 116 -11.20 0.64 11.41
C LEU A 116 -12.64 0.11 11.39
N PRO A 117 -13.48 0.49 10.42
CA PRO A 117 -14.79 -0.12 10.26
C PRO A 117 -14.70 -1.63 10.08
N ASP A 118 -15.59 -2.39 10.72
CA ASP A 118 -15.69 -3.83 10.49
C ASP A 118 -16.27 -4.09 9.10
N ALA A 119 -15.57 -4.88 8.31
CA ALA A 119 -15.95 -5.18 6.93
C ALA A 119 -15.44 -6.57 6.52
N PRO A 120 -16.15 -7.25 5.58
CA PRO A 120 -15.71 -8.55 5.07
C PRO A 120 -14.37 -8.49 4.34
N ILE A 121 -14.02 -7.34 3.79
CA ILE A 121 -12.77 -7.12 3.04
C ILE A 121 -12.12 -5.85 3.57
N THR A 122 -10.83 -5.91 3.83
CA THR A 122 -9.98 -4.76 4.16
C THR A 122 -8.84 -4.68 3.15
N ILE A 123 -8.51 -3.47 2.73
CA ILE A 123 -7.41 -3.20 1.80
C ILE A 123 -6.25 -2.59 2.59
N LEU A 124 -5.05 -3.17 2.47
CA LEU A 124 -3.79 -2.57 2.93
C LEU A 124 -3.00 -2.14 1.70
N GLU A 125 -2.81 -0.84 1.50
CA GLU A 125 -2.14 -0.33 0.32
C GLU A 125 -0.90 0.49 0.63
N GLY A 126 0.07 0.39 -0.24
CA GLY A 126 1.30 1.18 -0.22
C GLY A 126 2.54 0.33 -0.41
N SER A 127 3.66 0.99 -0.69
CA SER A 127 4.96 0.33 -0.75
C SER A 127 5.25 -0.39 0.56
N TYR A 128 5.82 -1.58 0.48
CA TYR A 128 6.11 -2.49 1.60
C TYR A 128 4.91 -3.25 2.17
N SER A 129 3.72 -3.18 1.57
CA SER A 129 2.55 -3.94 2.04
C SER A 129 2.68 -5.46 1.82
N MET A 130 3.72 -5.90 1.12
CA MET A 130 4.07 -7.32 0.92
C MET A 130 5.30 -7.76 1.72
N LEU A 131 5.70 -7.05 2.78
CA LEU A 131 6.69 -7.57 3.72
C LEU A 131 6.26 -8.96 4.23
N PRO A 132 7.17 -9.93 4.41
CA PRO A 132 6.83 -11.32 4.71
C PRO A 132 5.87 -11.48 5.90
N ASP A 133 6.03 -10.66 6.95
CA ASP A 133 5.17 -10.69 8.11
C ASP A 133 3.73 -10.26 7.83
N ILE A 134 3.53 -9.36 6.90
CA ILE A 134 2.20 -8.93 6.43
C ILE A 134 1.62 -9.97 5.48
N ARG A 135 2.43 -10.39 4.51
CA ARG A 135 2.02 -11.24 3.40
C ARG A 135 1.44 -12.58 3.83
N ARG A 136 1.95 -13.17 4.92
CA ARG A 136 1.40 -14.43 5.49
C ARG A 136 -0.05 -14.32 5.95
N HIS A 137 -0.56 -13.11 6.15
CA HIS A 137 -1.94 -12.82 6.55
C HIS A 137 -2.81 -12.34 5.38
N ALA A 138 -2.22 -12.05 4.22
CA ALA A 138 -2.93 -11.59 3.05
C ALA A 138 -3.64 -12.75 2.34
N ASP A 139 -4.89 -12.52 1.92
CA ASP A 139 -5.68 -13.46 1.13
C ASP A 139 -5.52 -13.25 -0.38
N LEU A 140 -5.18 -12.02 -0.76
CA LEU A 140 -4.85 -11.64 -2.13
C LEU A 140 -3.78 -10.56 -2.12
N THR A 141 -2.76 -10.75 -2.95
CA THR A 141 -1.68 -9.79 -3.15
C THR A 141 -1.73 -9.24 -4.57
N LEU A 142 -1.90 -7.93 -4.70
CA LEU A 142 -1.92 -7.21 -5.97
C LEU A 142 -0.63 -6.40 -6.11
N PHE A 143 0.11 -6.61 -7.20
CA PHE A 143 1.33 -5.87 -7.47
C PHE A 143 1.20 -5.04 -8.73
N LEU A 144 1.37 -3.72 -8.62
CA LEU A 144 1.34 -2.81 -9.75
C LEU A 144 2.74 -2.64 -10.33
N ARG A 145 2.86 -2.77 -11.64
CA ARG A 145 4.07 -2.39 -12.37
C ARG A 145 3.92 -0.99 -12.94
N ILE A 146 5.03 -0.33 -13.16
CA ILE A 146 5.12 0.94 -13.84
C ILE A 146 6.40 0.98 -14.67
N ASN A 147 6.32 1.59 -15.85
CA ASN A 147 7.49 1.88 -16.64
C ASN A 147 8.30 3.02 -15.97
N PRO A 148 9.64 2.93 -15.89
CA PRO A 148 10.47 3.94 -15.22
C PRO A 148 10.29 5.36 -15.75
N GLU A 149 10.13 5.55 -17.06
CA GLU A 149 9.91 6.87 -17.66
C GLU A 149 8.57 7.46 -17.18
N VAL A 150 7.51 6.64 -17.20
CA VAL A 150 6.17 7.05 -16.73
C VAL A 150 6.18 7.32 -15.21
N GLN A 151 6.98 6.55 -14.45
CA GLN A 151 7.16 6.80 -13.02
C GLN A 151 7.76 8.18 -12.77
N GLN A 152 8.84 8.52 -13.48
CA GLN A 152 9.51 9.82 -13.37
C GLN A 152 8.56 10.97 -13.73
N GLU A 153 7.82 10.83 -14.84
CA GLU A 153 6.84 11.84 -15.27
C GLU A 153 5.75 12.05 -14.22
N ARG A 154 5.13 10.98 -13.73
CA ARG A 154 4.09 11.06 -12.70
C ARG A 154 4.59 11.65 -11.38
N LEU A 155 5.79 11.27 -10.97
CA LEU A 155 6.40 11.83 -9.77
C LEU A 155 6.73 13.32 -9.97
N LEU A 156 7.27 13.72 -11.13
CA LEU A 156 7.53 15.12 -11.44
C LEU A 156 6.26 15.96 -11.34
N GLN A 157 5.16 15.49 -11.92
CA GLN A 157 3.86 16.17 -11.88
C GLN A 157 3.30 16.26 -10.45
N ARG A 158 3.46 15.19 -9.63
CA ARG A 158 2.91 15.11 -8.28
C ARG A 158 3.68 15.94 -7.25
N VAL A 159 5.00 15.89 -7.28
CA VAL A 159 5.84 16.45 -6.20
C VAL A 159 6.75 17.59 -6.64
N GLY A 160 6.86 17.85 -7.94
CA GLY A 160 7.73 18.86 -8.52
C GLY A 160 9.21 18.43 -8.57
N ALA A 161 10.01 19.18 -9.34
CA ALA A 161 11.40 18.83 -9.64
C ALA A 161 12.31 18.76 -8.40
N ALA A 162 12.08 19.62 -7.41
CA ALA A 162 12.90 19.64 -6.21
C ALA A 162 12.76 18.34 -5.40
N ARG A 163 11.52 17.90 -5.13
CA ARG A 163 11.27 16.67 -4.38
C ARG A 163 11.52 15.40 -5.21
N LEU A 164 11.42 15.46 -6.54
CA LEU A 164 11.77 14.34 -7.40
C LEU A 164 13.22 13.88 -7.20
N LYS A 165 14.13 14.81 -6.92
CA LYS A 165 15.53 14.47 -6.58
C LYS A 165 15.63 13.57 -5.35
N ASP A 166 14.81 13.85 -4.32
CA ASP A 166 14.76 13.02 -3.11
C ASP A 166 14.18 11.63 -3.40
N PHE A 167 13.16 11.55 -4.28
CA PHE A 167 12.62 10.26 -4.71
C PHE A 167 13.69 9.43 -5.42
N ASN A 168 14.43 10.02 -6.34
CA ASN A 168 15.48 9.33 -7.09
C ASN A 168 16.68 8.95 -6.23
N ALA A 169 17.07 9.81 -5.28
CA ALA A 169 18.23 9.56 -4.45
C ALA A 169 17.95 8.61 -3.27
N ARG A 170 16.70 8.50 -2.81
CA ARG A 170 16.39 7.79 -1.57
C ARG A 170 15.22 6.80 -1.70
N TRP A 171 14.03 7.26 -2.11
CA TRP A 171 12.83 6.46 -1.96
C TRP A 171 12.76 5.33 -2.99
N ILE A 172 13.04 5.62 -4.27
CA ILE A 172 13.08 4.61 -5.32
C ILE A 172 14.15 3.55 -5.06
N PRO A 173 15.41 3.90 -4.68
CA PRO A 173 16.40 2.90 -4.28
C PRO A 173 15.98 2.02 -3.10
N LEU A 174 15.32 2.58 -2.08
CA LEU A 174 14.81 1.78 -0.94
C LEU A 174 13.70 0.82 -1.36
N GLU A 175 12.77 1.25 -2.23
CA GLU A 175 11.73 0.39 -2.79
C GLU A 175 12.35 -0.74 -3.63
N ASN A 176 13.32 -0.42 -4.51
CA ASN A 176 13.99 -1.42 -5.34
C ASN A 176 14.73 -2.45 -4.49
N ALA A 177 15.48 -2.00 -3.47
CA ALA A 177 16.16 -2.90 -2.53
C ALA A 177 15.17 -3.85 -1.82
N TYR A 178 13.98 -3.36 -1.50
CA TYR A 178 12.91 -4.17 -0.93
C TYR A 178 12.38 -5.20 -1.94
N PHE A 179 12.08 -4.78 -3.17
CA PHE A 179 11.59 -5.68 -4.20
C PHE A 179 12.61 -6.76 -4.53
N ASP A 180 13.89 -6.40 -4.65
CA ASP A 180 14.98 -7.34 -4.92
C ASP A 180 15.16 -8.34 -3.78
N ALA A 181 15.18 -7.87 -2.53
CA ALA A 181 15.40 -8.71 -1.36
C ALA A 181 14.31 -9.77 -1.15
N TYR A 182 13.07 -9.44 -1.51
CA TYR A 182 11.93 -10.35 -1.35
C TYR A 182 11.42 -10.92 -2.67
N HIS A 183 12.17 -10.76 -3.76
CA HIS A 183 11.87 -11.28 -5.11
C HIS A 183 10.46 -10.89 -5.58
N LEU A 184 10.07 -9.62 -5.38
CA LEU A 184 8.75 -9.12 -5.75
C LEU A 184 8.74 -8.45 -7.13
N PRO A 185 7.68 -8.67 -7.92
CA PRO A 185 6.57 -9.61 -7.69
C PRO A 185 6.98 -11.05 -7.99
N ASP A 186 6.45 -11.98 -7.22
CA ASP A 186 6.59 -13.41 -7.48
C ASP A 186 5.29 -14.02 -8.06
N GLU A 187 5.27 -15.35 -8.23
CA GLU A 187 4.16 -16.09 -8.82
C GLU A 187 2.86 -16.03 -8.02
N SER A 188 2.90 -15.74 -6.73
CA SER A 188 1.70 -15.61 -5.90
C SER A 188 1.02 -14.23 -6.03
N CYS A 189 1.70 -13.27 -6.65
CA CYS A 189 1.17 -11.93 -6.87
C CYS A 189 0.27 -11.89 -8.11
N VAL A 190 -0.89 -11.28 -8.01
CA VAL A 190 -1.67 -10.86 -9.17
C VAL A 190 -1.07 -9.58 -9.72
N LEU A 191 -0.48 -9.70 -10.92
CA LEU A 191 0.07 -8.54 -11.61
C LEU A 191 -1.04 -7.66 -12.16
N VAL A 192 -1.04 -6.40 -11.74
CA VAL A 192 -2.00 -5.41 -12.23
C VAL A 192 -1.32 -4.55 -13.28
N PRO A 193 -1.87 -4.47 -14.50
CA PRO A 193 -1.30 -3.65 -15.56
C PRO A 193 -1.24 -2.18 -15.17
N GLN A 194 -0.27 -1.47 -15.75
CA GLN A 194 -0.20 -0.03 -15.64
C GLN A 194 -1.44 0.60 -16.27
N ASP A 195 -2.11 1.48 -15.52
CA ASP A 195 -3.13 2.34 -16.11
C ASP A 195 -2.44 3.57 -16.72
N VAL A 196 -2.36 3.58 -18.05
CA VAL A 196 -1.74 4.69 -18.80
C VAL A 196 -2.59 5.97 -18.74
N ASN A 197 -3.87 5.87 -18.37
CA ASN A 197 -4.82 6.98 -18.32
C ASN A 197 -5.13 7.43 -16.87
N ALA A 198 -4.53 6.80 -15.86
CA ALA A 198 -4.81 7.17 -14.48
C ALA A 198 -4.37 8.61 -14.20
N PRO A 199 -5.27 9.44 -13.63
CA PRO A 199 -4.90 10.80 -13.24
C PRO A 199 -3.80 10.78 -12.19
N VAL A 200 -2.84 11.69 -12.32
CA VAL A 200 -1.83 11.92 -11.29
C VAL A 200 -2.52 12.58 -10.10
N ARG A 201 -2.50 11.93 -8.95
CA ARG A 201 -3.02 12.52 -7.71
C ARG A 201 -1.97 13.42 -7.07
N PRO A 202 -2.36 14.58 -6.56
CA PRO A 202 -1.47 15.50 -5.87
C PRO A 202 -0.88 14.90 -4.57
#